data_0781e62ec5567edb3db34e680750d1b7
#
_entry.id   0781e62ec5567edb3db34e680750d1b7
#
_cell.length_a   1.000
_cell.length_b   1.000
_cell.length_c   1.000
_cell.angle_alpha   90.00
_cell.angle_beta   90.00
_cell.angle_gamma   90.00
#
_symmetry.space_group_name_H-M   'P 1'
#
loop_
_entity.id
_entity.type
_entity.pdbx_description
1 polymer ?
#
loop_
_entity_poly.entity_id
_entity_poly.type
_entity_poly.pdbx_seq_one_letter_code
_entity_poly.pdbx_strand_id
1 'polypeptide(L)'
;MLHDMSENHEKSSSGAANGSSFNEDNERNHPDSEALSLPSSVAGSGTLDRLVDTARDYARAAASDNTLRAYAKDWAHFARWCRMKGADPLPPSPEMIGLYLADLASGSGPSPALSVSTIDRRLSGIAWNYAQRGFTLDRKNRHIATVLAGIKRKHARPPVQKEAILAKDILAMVATLPYDLRGLRDRSILLLGYAGGLRRSEIVSLDVGKDDTPGSGGWIEILDDGAVLTLNAKTGWREVEIGRGSSEQTCPIHALEQWLHFAKIDFGPVFVRTSRDGKKALEARLSDKHVARLIKTTVLKSGIRAELPEKDRLALFSGHSLRAGLASSAEVDERYVQKQLGHASAEMTRRYQRRRDRFRVNLTKAAGL
;
A
#
# COMPACT_ATOMS: atom_id res chain seq x y z
N MET A 1 70.71 -1.68 -18.40
CA MET A 1 71.38 -0.86 -17.41
C MET A 1 70.45 -0.84 -16.20
N LEU A 2 70.65 -1.73 -15.24
CA LEU A 2 71.45 -1.56 -14.05
C LEU A 2 70.72 -0.61 -13.11
N HIS A 3 70.30 -0.86 -11.95
CA HIS A 3 70.65 -1.66 -10.78
C HIS A 3 69.67 -1.19 -9.74
N ASP A 4 69.18 -1.82 -8.86
CA ASP A 4 69.50 -2.90 -7.91
C ASP A 4 69.22 -2.41 -6.46
N MET A 5 68.60 -3.36 -5.71
CA MET A 5 68.80 -3.66 -4.27
C MET A 5 68.29 -2.69 -3.21
N SER A 6 67.37 -3.15 -2.43
CA SER A 6 67.45 -3.90 -1.16
C SER A 6 67.55 -2.94 0.03
N GLU A 7 67.05 -3.11 1.21
CA GLU A 7 66.78 -4.20 2.13
C GLU A 7 65.98 -3.69 3.34
N ASN A 8 65.14 -4.56 3.87
CA ASN A 8 64.78 -4.81 5.25
C ASN A 8 65.11 -3.79 6.33
N HIS A 9 64.14 -3.48 7.20
CA HIS A 9 64.24 -3.85 8.65
C HIS A 9 62.87 -3.85 9.34
N GLU A 10 62.56 -4.98 9.97
CA GLU A 10 61.60 -5.17 11.04
C GLU A 10 61.83 -4.24 12.22
N LYS A 11 60.74 -3.84 12.88
CA LYS A 11 60.57 -4.00 14.33
C LYS A 11 59.16 -3.72 14.81
N SER A 12 58.65 -4.69 15.48
CA SER A 12 57.50 -4.78 16.36
C SER A 12 57.38 -3.66 17.38
N SER A 13 56.12 -3.25 17.68
CA SER A 13 55.60 -3.17 19.07
C SER A 13 54.09 -2.87 19.07
N SER A 14 53.31 -3.80 19.53
CA SER A 14 52.24 -3.77 20.54
C SER A 14 51.52 -2.43 20.80
N GLY A 15 50.21 -2.47 20.75
CA GLY A 15 49.39 -1.50 21.50
C GLY A 15 47.94 -1.43 21.13
N ALA A 16 47.14 -2.21 21.85
CA ALA A 16 45.78 -1.91 22.31
C ALA A 16 44.66 -1.74 21.30
N ALA A 17 43.82 -2.76 21.29
CA ALA A 17 42.44 -2.74 20.91
C ALA A 17 41.64 -1.64 21.61
N ASN A 18 40.88 -0.87 20.86
CA ASN A 18 39.70 -0.21 21.38
C ASN A 18 38.55 -0.56 20.46
N GLY A 19 37.84 -1.61 20.84
CA GLY A 19 36.55 -1.94 20.31
C GLY A 19 35.51 -0.90 20.76
N SER A 20 35.03 -0.10 19.85
CA SER A 20 33.78 0.62 20.06
C SER A 20 32.64 -0.34 19.74
N SER A 21 32.10 -0.93 20.79
CA SER A 21 30.80 -1.60 20.77
C SER A 21 29.74 -0.58 20.36
N PHE A 22 29.19 -0.75 19.17
CA PHE A 22 27.92 -0.11 18.82
C PHE A 22 26.85 -0.74 19.70
N ASN A 23 26.33 0.03 20.64
CA ASN A 23 25.16 -0.34 21.45
C ASN A 23 23.94 -0.54 20.55
N GLU A 24 23.54 -1.79 20.42
CA GLU A 24 22.24 -2.23 19.84
C GLU A 24 21.06 -2.08 20.82
N ASP A 25 21.16 -1.25 21.84
CA ASP A 25 20.14 -1.14 22.90
C ASP A 25 19.20 0.08 22.75
N ASN A 26 18.75 0.41 21.53
CA ASN A 26 17.79 1.52 21.37
C ASN A 26 16.52 1.16 20.58
N GLU A 27 16.10 -0.10 20.60
CA GLU A 27 14.83 -0.54 19.94
C GLU A 27 13.67 -0.84 20.90
N ARG A 28 13.76 -0.53 22.19
CA ARG A 28 12.71 -0.87 23.16
C ARG A 28 12.08 0.33 23.86
N ASN A 29 11.77 1.38 23.13
CA ASN A 29 10.82 2.37 23.62
C ASN A 29 9.72 2.58 22.59
N HIS A 30 8.83 1.60 22.44
CA HIS A 30 7.53 1.81 21.86
C HIS A 30 6.66 2.59 22.86
N PRO A 31 6.19 3.79 22.50
CA PRO A 31 5.34 4.60 23.39
C PRO A 31 3.90 4.08 23.52
N ASP A 32 3.66 2.82 23.17
CA ASP A 32 2.30 2.27 23.01
C ASP A 32 1.76 1.60 24.28
N SER A 33 2.51 1.59 25.39
CA SER A 33 2.07 0.85 26.57
C SER A 33 1.21 1.65 27.56
N GLU A 34 1.10 2.97 27.39
CA GLU A 34 0.41 3.82 28.37
C GLU A 34 -1.08 4.10 28.06
N ALA A 35 -1.58 3.77 26.86
CA ALA A 35 -2.94 4.16 26.43
C ALA A 35 -4.09 3.42 27.13
N LEU A 36 -3.81 2.28 27.77
CA LEU A 36 -4.78 1.52 28.58
C LEU A 36 -4.12 1.10 29.88
N SER A 37 -4.23 1.94 30.90
CA SER A 37 -3.85 1.61 32.26
C SER A 37 -5.01 0.99 33.02
N LEU A 38 -4.73 0.13 34.00
CA LEU A 38 -5.73 -0.36 34.93
C LEU A 38 -6.33 0.82 35.71
N PRO A 39 -7.65 0.84 35.95
CA PRO A 39 -8.25 1.76 36.91
C PRO A 39 -7.56 1.59 38.25
N SER A 40 -7.20 2.70 38.91
CA SER A 40 -6.50 2.70 40.20
C SER A 40 -7.20 1.92 41.34
N SER A 41 -8.52 1.71 41.20
CA SER A 41 -9.34 0.91 42.14
C SER A 41 -9.21 -0.59 41.97
N VAL A 42 -8.45 -1.10 41.00
CA VAL A 42 -8.42 -2.52 40.60
C VAL A 42 -7.00 -3.09 40.56
N ALA A 43 -6.02 -2.31 40.97
CA ALA A 43 -4.62 -2.75 41.01
C ALA A 43 -4.46 -3.94 41.97
N GLY A 44 -4.04 -5.10 41.43
CA GLY A 44 -3.63 -6.27 42.22
C GLY A 44 -4.55 -7.50 42.14
N SER A 45 -5.63 -7.51 41.32
CA SER A 45 -6.50 -8.69 41.21
C SER A 45 -6.04 -9.77 40.23
N GLY A 46 -4.97 -9.54 39.45
CA GLY A 46 -4.42 -10.47 38.43
C GLY A 46 -5.39 -10.85 37.31
N THR A 47 -6.69 -10.86 37.56
CA THR A 47 -7.72 -11.24 36.61
C THR A 47 -7.97 -10.14 35.56
N LEU A 48 -7.91 -8.89 35.97
CA LEU A 48 -8.09 -7.74 35.07
C LEU A 48 -6.81 -7.41 34.27
N ASP A 49 -5.63 -7.78 34.75
CA ASP A 49 -4.37 -7.56 34.02
C ASP A 49 -4.41 -8.24 32.66
N ARG A 50 -4.89 -9.49 32.58
CA ARG A 50 -5.08 -10.20 31.32
C ARG A 50 -6.10 -9.52 30.40
N LEU A 51 -7.16 -8.94 30.96
CA LEU A 51 -8.16 -8.22 30.18
C LEU A 51 -7.61 -6.89 29.65
N VAL A 52 -6.74 -6.21 30.42
CA VAL A 52 -6.05 -5.00 29.93
C VAL A 52 -5.12 -5.33 28.76
N ASP A 53 -4.36 -6.41 28.85
CA ASP A 53 -3.51 -6.83 27.74
C ASP A 53 -4.33 -7.21 26.50
N THR A 54 -5.41 -7.96 26.68
CA THR A 54 -6.36 -8.28 25.61
C THR A 54 -6.97 -7.01 25.00
N ALA A 55 -7.37 -6.04 25.82
CA ALA A 55 -7.92 -4.77 25.36
C ALA A 55 -6.89 -3.94 24.60
N ARG A 56 -5.62 -3.95 25.02
CA ARG A 56 -4.51 -3.32 24.30
C ARG A 56 -4.29 -3.97 22.93
N ASP A 57 -4.38 -5.29 22.84
CA ASP A 57 -4.23 -6.01 21.58
C ASP A 57 -5.38 -5.66 20.63
N TYR A 58 -6.62 -5.60 21.10
CA TYR A 58 -7.75 -5.12 20.29
C TYR A 58 -7.60 -3.66 19.88
N ALA A 59 -7.12 -2.78 20.77
CA ALA A 59 -6.87 -1.39 20.42
C ALA A 59 -5.77 -1.24 19.36
N ARG A 60 -4.72 -2.06 19.41
CA ARG A 60 -3.71 -2.12 18.35
C ARG A 60 -4.29 -2.63 17.03
N ALA A 61 -5.14 -3.65 17.08
CA ALA A 61 -5.80 -4.21 15.90
C ALA A 61 -6.83 -3.26 15.27
N ALA A 62 -7.31 -2.24 15.99
CA ALA A 62 -8.26 -1.25 15.46
C ALA A 62 -7.69 -0.41 14.29
N ALA A 63 -6.37 -0.31 14.16
CA ALA A 63 -5.71 0.36 13.06
C ALA A 63 -4.77 -0.58 12.32
N SER A 64 -4.77 -0.51 10.98
CA SER A 64 -3.84 -1.36 10.20
C SER A 64 -2.38 -0.94 10.47
N ASP A 65 -1.44 -1.91 10.41
CA ASP A 65 0.01 -1.67 10.55
C ASP A 65 0.54 -0.57 9.65
N ASN A 66 0.00 -0.45 8.43
CA ASN A 66 0.37 0.61 7.51
C ASN A 66 -0.05 1.98 8.02
N THR A 67 -1.21 2.07 8.68
CA THR A 67 -1.69 3.31 9.31
C THR A 67 -0.83 3.66 10.52
N LEU A 68 -0.56 2.70 11.38
CA LEU A 68 0.31 2.90 12.56
C LEU A 68 1.71 3.35 12.16
N ARG A 69 2.33 2.66 11.19
CA ARG A 69 3.64 3.06 10.65
C ARG A 69 3.63 4.45 10.00
N ALA A 70 2.54 4.83 9.34
CA ALA A 70 2.40 6.16 8.77
C ALA A 70 2.28 7.22 9.87
N TYR A 71 1.48 6.97 10.90
CA TYR A 71 1.29 7.88 12.04
C TYR A 71 2.54 8.04 12.89
N ALA A 72 3.30 6.98 13.11
CA ALA A 72 4.60 7.05 13.77
C ALA A 72 5.60 7.93 12.99
N LYS A 73 5.66 7.79 11.67
CA LYS A 73 6.49 8.67 10.81
C LYS A 73 6.02 10.12 10.82
N ASP A 74 4.71 10.35 10.86
CA ASP A 74 4.15 11.71 10.92
C ASP A 74 4.52 12.39 12.23
N TRP A 75 4.42 11.66 13.35
CA TRP A 75 4.86 12.15 14.66
C TRP A 75 6.36 12.44 14.71
N ALA A 76 7.18 11.51 14.27
CA ALA A 76 8.64 11.70 14.23
C ALA A 76 9.04 12.94 13.41
N HIS A 77 8.35 13.16 12.27
CA HIS A 77 8.56 14.35 11.44
C HIS A 77 8.15 15.64 12.18
N PHE A 78 6.96 15.65 12.82
CA PHE A 78 6.47 16.80 13.58
C PHE A 78 7.38 17.11 14.78
N ALA A 79 7.73 16.13 15.58
CA ALA A 79 8.62 16.30 16.73
C ALA A 79 10.01 16.80 16.32
N ARG A 80 10.57 16.30 15.20
CA ARG A 80 11.80 16.83 14.63
C ARG A 80 11.65 18.30 14.21
N TRP A 81 10.54 18.64 13.55
CA TRP A 81 10.26 20.00 13.11
C TRP A 81 10.18 20.96 14.31
N CYS A 82 9.45 20.59 15.38
CA CYS A 82 9.40 21.39 16.61
C CYS A 82 10.81 21.65 17.17
N ARG A 83 11.61 20.61 17.32
CA ARG A 83 13.00 20.78 17.83
C ARG A 83 13.84 21.72 16.96
N MET A 84 13.72 21.63 15.63
CA MET A 84 14.41 22.55 14.71
C MET A 84 13.94 24.00 14.84
N LYS A 85 12.70 24.21 15.32
CA LYS A 85 12.14 25.56 15.57
C LYS A 85 12.31 26.01 17.02
N GLY A 86 13.06 25.27 17.84
CA GLY A 86 13.28 25.58 19.26
C GLY A 86 12.04 25.40 20.12
N ALA A 87 11.12 24.52 19.73
CA ALA A 87 9.86 24.25 20.43
C ALA A 87 9.76 22.78 20.85
N ASP A 88 8.93 22.53 21.87
CA ASP A 88 8.60 21.18 22.33
C ASP A 88 7.31 20.70 21.61
N PRO A 89 7.24 19.46 21.14
CA PRO A 89 6.03 18.89 20.61
C PRO A 89 4.96 18.62 21.68
N LEU A 90 5.29 18.62 22.96
CA LEU A 90 4.39 18.40 24.11
C LEU A 90 4.47 19.58 25.10
N PRO A 91 3.34 19.99 25.68
CA PRO A 91 1.95 19.57 25.39
C PRO A 91 1.48 20.09 24.01
N PRO A 92 0.27 19.66 23.52
CA PRO A 92 -0.27 20.14 22.24
C PRO A 92 -0.43 21.66 22.21
N SER A 93 0.16 22.34 21.22
CA SER A 93 -0.10 23.76 20.93
C SER A 93 -0.78 23.87 19.56
N PRO A 94 -2.06 24.28 19.49
CA PRO A 94 -2.76 24.51 18.23
C PRO A 94 -2.05 25.51 17.32
N GLU A 95 -1.40 26.53 17.87
CA GLU A 95 -0.63 27.54 17.16
C GLU A 95 0.55 26.91 16.44
N MET A 96 1.37 26.12 17.16
CA MET A 96 2.52 25.42 16.60
C MET A 96 2.11 24.43 15.50
N ILE A 97 0.98 23.74 15.69
CA ILE A 97 0.44 22.84 14.66
C ILE A 97 0.02 23.64 13.44
N GLY A 98 -0.66 24.78 13.60
CA GLY A 98 -1.00 25.68 12.49
C GLY A 98 0.21 26.13 11.71
N LEU A 99 1.30 26.54 12.38
CA LEU A 99 2.57 26.91 11.76
C LEU A 99 3.23 25.73 11.01
N TYR A 100 3.19 24.54 11.61
CA TYR A 100 3.69 23.33 10.96
C TYR A 100 2.92 22.99 9.68
N LEU A 101 1.58 23.08 9.68
CA LEU A 101 0.77 22.86 8.47
C LEU A 101 1.09 23.90 7.38
N ALA A 102 1.31 25.16 7.76
CA ALA A 102 1.69 26.22 6.84
C ALA A 102 3.06 25.95 6.21
N ASP A 103 4.04 25.51 7.00
CA ASP A 103 5.40 25.17 6.51
C ASP A 103 5.34 23.99 5.53
N LEU A 104 4.55 22.96 5.81
CA LEU A 104 4.33 21.83 4.90
C LEU A 104 3.68 22.25 3.57
N ALA A 105 2.81 23.24 3.60
CA ALA A 105 2.11 23.73 2.41
C ALA A 105 2.95 24.69 1.57
N SER A 106 3.82 25.49 2.20
CA SER A 106 4.68 26.47 1.51
C SER A 106 5.89 25.84 0.83
N GLY A 107 6.40 24.71 1.36
CA GLY A 107 7.63 24.12 0.88
C GLY A 107 8.85 25.02 1.11
N SER A 108 8.84 25.82 2.18
CA SER A 108 9.87 26.84 2.48
C SER A 108 11.22 26.24 2.86
N GLY A 109 11.31 24.93 3.07
CA GLY A 109 12.52 24.20 3.42
C GLY A 109 13.10 23.38 2.26
N PRO A 110 14.06 22.51 2.52
CA PRO A 110 14.65 21.62 1.51
C PRO A 110 13.67 20.59 0.96
N SER A 111 12.50 20.46 1.57
CA SER A 111 11.43 19.54 1.13
C SER A 111 10.39 20.27 0.29
N PRO A 112 9.92 19.68 -0.80
CA PRO A 112 8.88 20.29 -1.63
C PRO A 112 7.54 20.41 -0.88
N ALA A 113 6.71 21.36 -1.28
CA ALA A 113 5.37 21.53 -0.77
C ALA A 113 4.55 20.21 -0.85
N LEU A 114 3.84 19.89 0.20
CA LEU A 114 3.03 18.69 0.26
C LEU A 114 1.62 18.93 -0.27
N SER A 115 1.01 17.85 -0.79
CA SER A 115 -0.40 17.92 -1.18
C SER A 115 -1.32 18.09 0.04
N VAL A 116 -2.46 18.76 -0.18
CA VAL A 116 -3.48 18.97 0.86
C VAL A 116 -3.90 17.68 1.55
N SER A 117 -4.07 16.58 0.80
CA SER A 117 -4.44 15.28 1.36
C SER A 117 -3.33 14.69 2.25
N THR A 118 -2.06 14.92 1.91
CA THR A 118 -0.93 14.49 2.75
C THR A 118 -0.86 15.30 4.04
N ILE A 119 -1.11 16.61 3.97
CA ILE A 119 -1.15 17.50 5.14
C ILE A 119 -2.29 17.09 6.09
N ASP A 120 -3.49 16.86 5.57
CA ASP A 120 -4.66 16.45 6.37
C ASP A 120 -4.45 15.07 7.02
N ARG A 121 -3.83 14.12 6.31
CA ARG A 121 -3.43 12.83 6.87
C ARG A 121 -2.39 12.99 7.99
N ARG A 122 -1.37 13.85 7.81
CA ARG A 122 -0.36 14.12 8.85
C ARG A 122 -1.00 14.71 10.10
N LEU A 123 -1.94 15.65 9.94
CA LEU A 123 -2.68 16.18 11.08
C LEU A 123 -3.47 15.08 11.82
N SER A 124 -4.04 14.12 11.08
CA SER A 124 -4.70 12.95 11.68
C SER A 124 -3.72 12.09 12.47
N GLY A 125 -2.51 11.84 11.91
CA GLY A 125 -1.44 11.10 12.59
C GLY A 125 -0.95 11.80 13.86
N ILE A 126 -0.80 13.11 13.84
CA ILE A 126 -0.41 13.92 15.00
C ILE A 126 -1.50 13.85 16.07
N ALA A 127 -2.78 14.05 15.71
CA ALA A 127 -3.90 13.98 16.66
C ALA A 127 -4.00 12.60 17.31
N TRP A 128 -3.82 11.53 16.52
CA TRP A 128 -3.78 10.17 17.05
C TRP A 128 -2.63 9.98 18.05
N ASN A 129 -1.43 10.46 17.72
CA ASN A 129 -0.27 10.35 18.61
C ASN A 129 -0.42 11.15 19.90
N TYR A 130 -1.10 12.29 19.88
CA TYR A 130 -1.45 13.00 21.11
C TYR A 130 -2.44 12.20 21.96
N ALA A 131 -3.48 11.63 21.33
CA ALA A 131 -4.46 10.81 22.03
C ALA A 131 -3.81 9.59 22.71
N GLN A 132 -2.84 8.95 22.05
CA GLN A 132 -2.09 7.83 22.64
C GLN A 132 -1.25 8.24 23.86
N ARG A 133 -0.94 9.52 24.03
CA ARG A 133 -0.21 10.10 25.17
C ARG A 133 -1.08 10.78 26.20
N GLY A 134 -2.40 10.52 26.15
CA GLY A 134 -3.37 11.11 27.07
C GLY A 134 -3.69 12.59 26.80
N PHE A 135 -3.25 13.15 25.67
CA PHE A 135 -3.56 14.54 25.31
C PHE A 135 -4.69 14.61 24.30
N THR A 136 -5.60 15.57 24.50
CA THR A 136 -6.63 15.88 23.51
C THR A 136 -6.20 17.01 22.61
N LEU A 137 -6.25 16.81 21.28
CA LEU A 137 -6.06 17.86 20.30
C LEU A 137 -7.40 18.22 19.64
N ASP A 138 -7.88 19.43 19.89
CA ASP A 138 -9.04 19.94 19.15
C ASP A 138 -8.64 20.41 17.75
N ARG A 139 -8.92 19.57 16.77
CA ARG A 139 -8.68 19.88 15.34
C ARG A 139 -9.56 21.00 14.80
N LYS A 140 -10.65 21.38 15.52
CA LYS A 140 -11.52 22.49 15.17
C LYS A 140 -11.03 23.82 15.74
N ASN A 141 -10.00 23.80 16.60
CA ASN A 141 -9.37 25.02 17.09
C ASN A 141 -9.05 25.95 15.92
N ARG A 142 -9.34 27.25 16.08
CA ARG A 142 -9.22 28.26 14.99
C ARG A 142 -7.82 28.29 14.36
N HIS A 143 -6.76 28.13 15.14
CA HIS A 143 -5.38 28.16 14.63
C HIS A 143 -5.08 27.01 13.69
N ILE A 144 -5.70 25.84 13.88
CA ILE A 144 -5.59 24.68 13.00
C ILE A 144 -6.59 24.77 11.85
N ALA A 145 -7.86 24.95 12.17
CA ALA A 145 -8.96 24.87 11.22
C ALA A 145 -8.88 25.96 10.14
N THR A 146 -8.61 27.22 10.57
CA THR A 146 -8.50 28.36 9.63
C THR A 146 -7.30 28.20 8.70
N VAL A 147 -6.14 27.80 9.23
CA VAL A 147 -4.93 27.57 8.42
C VAL A 147 -5.18 26.43 7.43
N LEU A 148 -5.73 25.30 7.87
CA LEU A 148 -6.04 24.18 7.00
C LEU A 148 -7.07 24.52 5.92
N ALA A 149 -8.10 25.31 6.26
CA ALA A 149 -9.07 25.80 5.28
C ALA A 149 -8.43 26.72 4.24
N GLY A 150 -7.53 27.62 4.66
CA GLY A 150 -6.74 28.47 3.77
C GLY A 150 -5.85 27.66 2.84
N ILE A 151 -5.16 26.63 3.37
CA ILE A 151 -4.35 25.69 2.59
C ILE A 151 -5.22 24.96 1.55
N LYS A 152 -6.37 24.41 1.98
CA LYS A 152 -7.33 23.75 1.08
C LYS A 152 -7.78 24.68 -0.04
N ARG A 153 -8.15 25.93 0.27
CA ARG A 153 -8.58 26.91 -0.73
C ARG A 153 -7.48 27.29 -1.73
N LYS A 154 -6.26 27.49 -1.24
CA LYS A 154 -5.13 27.97 -2.07
C LYS A 154 -4.45 26.87 -2.88
N HIS A 155 -4.36 25.66 -2.35
CA HIS A 155 -3.55 24.58 -2.90
C HIS A 155 -4.35 23.35 -3.34
N ALA A 156 -5.71 23.34 -3.19
CA ALA A 156 -6.51 22.25 -3.71
C ALA A 156 -6.33 22.12 -5.22
N ARG A 157 -6.05 20.92 -5.66
CA ARG A 157 -5.99 20.54 -7.07
C ARG A 157 -6.89 19.33 -7.29
N PRO A 158 -7.52 19.22 -8.45
CA PRO A 158 -8.25 18.00 -8.79
C PRO A 158 -7.35 16.76 -8.59
N PRO A 159 -7.85 15.69 -7.99
CA PRO A 159 -7.05 14.48 -7.77
C PRO A 159 -6.64 13.89 -9.12
N VAL A 160 -5.34 13.69 -9.32
CA VAL A 160 -4.81 12.98 -10.49
C VAL A 160 -5.09 11.50 -10.30
N GLN A 161 -6.11 11.01 -11.00
CA GLN A 161 -6.44 9.58 -10.98
C GLN A 161 -5.51 8.81 -11.90
N LYS A 162 -5.13 7.60 -11.49
CA LYS A 162 -4.39 6.69 -12.34
C LYS A 162 -5.25 6.24 -13.52
N GLU A 163 -4.62 5.98 -14.64
CA GLU A 163 -5.28 5.52 -15.84
C GLU A 163 -5.71 4.06 -15.67
N ALA A 164 -6.87 3.71 -16.22
CA ALA A 164 -7.38 2.35 -16.21
C ALA A 164 -6.63 1.51 -17.25
N ILE A 165 -6.28 0.28 -16.90
CA ILE A 165 -5.81 -0.75 -17.83
C ILE A 165 -7.04 -1.45 -18.37
N LEU A 166 -7.42 -1.18 -19.62
CA LEU A 166 -8.60 -1.76 -20.23
C LEU A 166 -8.36 -3.22 -20.67
N ALA A 167 -9.42 -3.92 -21.11
CA ALA A 167 -9.32 -5.32 -21.55
C ALA A 167 -8.25 -5.52 -22.63
N LYS A 168 -8.21 -4.65 -23.66
CA LYS A 168 -7.18 -4.70 -24.71
C LYS A 168 -5.76 -4.50 -24.16
N ASP A 169 -5.61 -3.66 -23.13
CA ASP A 169 -4.32 -3.34 -22.56
C ASP A 169 -3.79 -4.52 -21.73
N ILE A 170 -4.66 -5.17 -20.94
CA ILE A 170 -4.24 -6.35 -20.17
C ILE A 170 -3.81 -7.50 -21.08
N LEU A 171 -4.48 -7.70 -22.22
CA LEU A 171 -4.08 -8.69 -23.22
C LEU A 171 -2.70 -8.38 -23.81
N ALA A 172 -2.47 -7.12 -24.18
CA ALA A 172 -1.17 -6.67 -24.67
C ALA A 172 -0.06 -6.83 -23.61
N MET A 173 -0.34 -6.52 -22.35
CA MET A 173 0.62 -6.70 -21.25
C MET A 173 0.98 -8.18 -21.04
N VAL A 174 -0.03 -9.05 -21.01
CA VAL A 174 0.16 -10.51 -20.83
C VAL A 174 0.96 -11.10 -21.97
N ALA A 175 0.77 -10.64 -23.21
CA ALA A 175 1.52 -11.10 -24.38
C ALA A 175 3.04 -10.77 -24.29
N THR A 176 3.46 -9.81 -23.46
CA THR A 176 4.89 -9.49 -23.27
C THR A 176 5.61 -10.42 -22.28
N LEU A 177 4.89 -11.29 -21.61
CA LEU A 177 5.44 -12.15 -20.56
C LEU A 177 6.04 -13.44 -21.16
N PRO A 178 7.22 -13.89 -20.71
CA PRO A 178 7.82 -15.14 -21.15
C PRO A 178 6.99 -16.34 -20.66
N TYR A 179 7.24 -17.51 -21.28
CA TYR A 179 6.66 -18.79 -20.87
C TYR A 179 7.59 -19.57 -19.94
N ASP A 180 8.24 -18.86 -18.99
CA ASP A 180 8.96 -19.47 -17.89
C ASP A 180 8.12 -19.42 -16.59
N LEU A 181 8.60 -20.04 -15.51
CA LEU A 181 7.89 -20.10 -14.25
C LEU A 181 7.54 -18.70 -13.70
N ARG A 182 8.42 -17.71 -13.91
CA ARG A 182 8.16 -16.32 -13.50
C ARG A 182 7.06 -15.68 -14.35
N GLY A 183 7.09 -15.93 -15.65
CA GLY A 183 6.06 -15.41 -16.56
C GLY A 183 4.69 -16.04 -16.30
N LEU A 184 4.61 -17.33 -15.96
CA LEU A 184 3.36 -17.98 -15.54
C LEU A 184 2.79 -17.31 -14.29
N ARG A 185 3.61 -17.09 -13.26
CA ARG A 185 3.19 -16.34 -12.06
C ARG A 185 2.69 -14.94 -12.40
N ASP A 186 3.47 -14.20 -13.17
CA ASP A 186 3.19 -12.80 -13.47
C ASP A 186 1.94 -12.66 -14.36
N ARG A 187 1.69 -13.63 -15.26
CA ARG A 187 0.47 -13.77 -16.06
C ARG A 187 -0.74 -13.98 -15.14
N SER A 188 -0.66 -14.93 -14.22
CA SER A 188 -1.73 -15.20 -13.25
C SER A 188 -2.03 -13.97 -12.39
N ILE A 189 -1.01 -13.27 -11.89
CA ILE A 189 -1.17 -12.03 -11.11
C ILE A 189 -1.95 -10.97 -11.90
N LEU A 190 -1.60 -10.73 -13.16
CA LEU A 190 -2.23 -9.70 -13.98
C LEU A 190 -3.69 -10.05 -14.31
N LEU A 191 -3.95 -11.28 -14.76
CA LEU A 191 -5.27 -11.72 -15.16
C LEU A 191 -6.22 -11.85 -13.97
N LEU A 192 -5.78 -12.47 -12.87
CA LEU A 192 -6.59 -12.60 -11.65
C LEU A 192 -6.84 -11.22 -11.02
N GLY A 193 -5.81 -10.38 -10.95
CA GLY A 193 -5.93 -9.02 -10.42
C GLY A 193 -6.88 -8.13 -11.21
N TYR A 194 -6.92 -8.32 -12.53
CA TYR A 194 -7.86 -7.62 -13.41
C TYR A 194 -9.28 -8.17 -13.24
N ALA A 195 -9.48 -9.48 -13.42
CA ALA A 195 -10.80 -10.11 -13.39
C ALA A 195 -11.50 -9.99 -12.02
N GLY A 196 -10.74 -10.10 -10.93
CA GLY A 196 -11.27 -9.91 -9.58
C GLY A 196 -11.32 -8.45 -9.12
N GLY A 197 -10.78 -7.51 -9.91
CA GLY A 197 -10.65 -6.11 -9.49
C GLY A 197 -9.90 -5.95 -8.17
N LEU A 198 -8.86 -6.77 -7.96
CA LEU A 198 -8.19 -6.92 -6.68
C LEU A 198 -7.23 -5.77 -6.38
N ARG A 199 -7.08 -5.45 -5.10
CA ARG A 199 -5.98 -4.59 -4.63
C ARG A 199 -4.67 -5.39 -4.62
N ARG A 200 -3.53 -4.71 -4.82
CA ARG A 200 -2.20 -5.37 -4.79
C ARG A 200 -1.97 -6.22 -3.53
N SER A 201 -2.38 -5.71 -2.38
CA SER A 201 -2.28 -6.43 -1.12
C SER A 201 -3.19 -7.65 -1.08
N GLU A 202 -4.40 -7.55 -1.64
CA GLU A 202 -5.33 -8.67 -1.73
C GLU A 202 -4.76 -9.80 -2.60
N ILE A 203 -4.14 -9.46 -3.75
CA ILE A 203 -3.50 -10.47 -4.64
C ILE A 203 -2.42 -11.26 -3.90
N VAL A 204 -1.48 -10.55 -3.25
CA VAL A 204 -0.32 -11.23 -2.64
C VAL A 204 -0.61 -11.88 -1.30
N SER A 205 -1.75 -11.58 -0.67
CA SER A 205 -2.14 -12.16 0.62
C SER A 205 -3.02 -13.41 0.50
N LEU A 206 -3.33 -13.87 -0.72
CA LEU A 206 -4.11 -15.08 -0.94
C LEU A 206 -3.32 -16.34 -0.58
N ASP A 207 -4.02 -17.27 0.06
CA ASP A 207 -3.59 -18.66 0.27
C ASP A 207 -4.37 -19.62 -0.64
N VAL A 208 -3.81 -20.78 -0.90
CA VAL A 208 -4.50 -21.89 -1.56
C VAL A 208 -5.39 -22.56 -0.52
N GLY A 209 -6.70 -22.47 -0.69
CA GLY A 209 -7.64 -22.92 0.34
C GLY A 209 -7.53 -22.11 1.62
N LYS A 210 -8.20 -22.58 2.67
CA LYS A 210 -8.30 -21.89 3.97
C LYS A 210 -7.12 -22.24 4.89
N ASP A 211 -5.91 -21.92 4.49
CA ASP A 211 -4.68 -22.34 5.20
C ASP A 211 -4.27 -21.39 6.33
N ASP A 212 -4.66 -20.10 6.23
CA ASP A 212 -4.37 -19.04 7.21
C ASP A 212 -2.88 -18.93 7.59
N THR A 213 -2.01 -18.91 6.58
CA THR A 213 -0.57 -18.79 6.80
C THR A 213 -0.16 -17.35 7.20
N PRO A 214 1.03 -17.13 7.78
CA PRO A 214 1.47 -15.80 8.17
C PRO A 214 1.40 -14.77 7.03
N GLY A 215 0.66 -13.67 7.28
CA GLY A 215 0.40 -12.63 6.29
C GLY A 215 -0.72 -12.96 5.30
N SER A 216 -1.52 -14.00 5.58
CA SER A 216 -2.76 -14.28 4.87
C SER A 216 -3.75 -13.12 5.02
N GLY A 217 -4.46 -12.82 3.95
CA GLY A 217 -5.56 -11.87 3.89
C GLY A 217 -6.77 -12.49 3.20
N GLY A 218 -6.82 -13.82 3.15
CA GLY A 218 -7.87 -14.60 2.53
C GLY A 218 -7.34 -15.75 1.71
N TRP A 219 -8.24 -16.48 1.06
CA TRP A 219 -7.91 -17.67 0.30
C TRP A 219 -8.68 -17.75 -1.02
N ILE A 220 -8.26 -18.67 -1.87
CA ILE A 220 -8.89 -18.96 -3.14
C ILE A 220 -9.28 -20.44 -3.20
N GLU A 221 -10.51 -20.70 -3.64
CA GLU A 221 -11.04 -22.03 -3.94
C GLU A 221 -11.29 -22.12 -5.44
N ILE A 222 -10.65 -23.08 -6.11
CA ILE A 222 -10.80 -23.30 -7.55
C ILE A 222 -11.91 -24.33 -7.76
N LEU A 223 -12.89 -23.97 -8.60
CA LEU A 223 -14.05 -24.77 -8.96
C LEU A 223 -14.03 -25.04 -10.47
N ASP A 224 -14.90 -25.92 -10.94
CA ASP A 224 -15.00 -26.26 -12.37
C ASP A 224 -15.30 -25.03 -13.24
N ASP A 225 -16.23 -24.18 -12.80
CA ASP A 225 -16.67 -22.99 -13.53
C ASP A 225 -15.84 -21.72 -13.26
N GLY A 226 -14.91 -21.77 -12.31
CA GLY A 226 -14.16 -20.58 -11.93
C GLY A 226 -13.39 -20.70 -10.63
N ALA A 227 -13.31 -19.59 -9.89
CA ALA A 227 -12.77 -19.56 -8.54
C ALA A 227 -13.53 -18.58 -7.65
N VAL A 228 -13.59 -18.89 -6.37
CA VAL A 228 -14.12 -18.02 -5.31
C VAL A 228 -12.96 -17.57 -4.43
N LEU A 229 -12.82 -16.26 -4.29
CA LEU A 229 -11.84 -15.63 -3.42
C LEU A 229 -12.52 -15.08 -2.19
N THR A 230 -12.18 -15.59 -1.02
CA THR A 230 -12.62 -15.00 0.26
C THR A 230 -11.54 -14.08 0.78
N LEU A 231 -11.86 -12.78 0.91
CA LEU A 231 -10.89 -11.72 1.17
C LEU A 231 -11.21 -10.98 2.47
N ASN A 232 -10.20 -10.83 3.33
CA ASN A 232 -10.25 -9.91 4.46
C ASN A 232 -9.85 -8.50 3.99
N ALA A 233 -10.85 -7.72 3.62
CA ALA A 233 -10.67 -6.37 3.09
C ALA A 233 -10.79 -5.33 4.21
N LYS A 234 -10.44 -4.05 3.92
CA LYS A 234 -10.59 -2.94 4.87
C LYS A 234 -12.02 -2.75 5.42
N THR A 235 -13.01 -3.23 4.71
CA THR A 235 -14.44 -3.13 5.05
C THR A 235 -15.02 -4.42 5.62
N GLY A 236 -14.16 -5.36 5.99
CA GLY A 236 -14.53 -6.70 6.45
C GLY A 236 -14.37 -7.77 5.38
N TRP A 237 -14.82 -8.97 5.69
CA TRP A 237 -14.77 -10.13 4.80
C TRP A 237 -15.71 -9.94 3.60
N ARG A 238 -15.25 -10.34 2.42
CA ARG A 238 -16.04 -10.37 1.19
C ARG A 238 -15.61 -11.50 0.28
N GLU A 239 -16.52 -11.95 -0.56
CA GLU A 239 -16.25 -12.91 -1.60
C GLU A 239 -16.19 -12.23 -2.97
N VAL A 240 -15.34 -12.79 -3.83
CA VAL A 240 -15.16 -12.35 -5.22
C VAL A 240 -15.18 -13.60 -6.11
N GLU A 241 -16.16 -13.68 -6.96
CA GLU A 241 -16.30 -14.77 -7.92
C GLU A 241 -15.59 -14.39 -9.23
N ILE A 242 -14.77 -15.29 -9.76
CA ILE A 242 -14.06 -15.12 -11.02
C ILE A 242 -14.34 -16.32 -11.91
N GLY A 243 -15.13 -16.12 -12.96
CA GLY A 243 -15.44 -17.16 -13.94
C GLY A 243 -14.24 -17.48 -14.84
N ARG A 244 -14.30 -18.65 -15.48
CA ARG A 244 -13.34 -19.00 -16.53
C ARG A 244 -13.50 -18.11 -17.76
N GLY A 245 -12.40 -17.75 -18.37
CA GLY A 245 -12.40 -16.96 -19.62
C GLY A 245 -12.73 -17.82 -20.83
N SER A 246 -13.11 -17.16 -21.92
CA SER A 246 -13.45 -17.82 -23.21
C SER A 246 -12.24 -18.40 -23.93
N SER A 247 -11.02 -18.05 -23.55
CA SER A 247 -9.76 -18.55 -24.13
C SER A 247 -8.77 -18.89 -23.01
N GLU A 248 -8.15 -20.05 -23.08
CA GLU A 248 -7.13 -20.50 -22.12
C GLU A 248 -5.97 -19.52 -21.98
N GLN A 249 -5.56 -18.90 -23.09
CA GLN A 249 -4.42 -17.96 -23.09
C GLN A 249 -4.67 -16.72 -22.24
N THR A 250 -5.94 -16.34 -22.03
CA THR A 250 -6.36 -15.13 -21.33
C THR A 250 -7.27 -15.43 -20.14
N CYS A 251 -7.54 -16.72 -19.89
CA CYS A 251 -8.35 -17.16 -18.75
C CYS A 251 -7.58 -16.95 -17.43
N PRO A 252 -8.12 -16.19 -16.47
CA PRO A 252 -7.47 -15.96 -15.18
C PRO A 252 -7.29 -17.25 -14.36
N ILE A 253 -8.27 -18.17 -14.47
CA ILE A 253 -8.26 -19.43 -13.72
C ILE A 253 -7.25 -20.39 -14.32
N HIS A 254 -7.25 -20.57 -15.66
CA HIS A 254 -6.24 -21.39 -16.32
C HIS A 254 -4.81 -20.90 -16.05
N ALA A 255 -4.59 -19.58 -16.09
CA ALA A 255 -3.29 -19.01 -15.75
C ALA A 255 -2.88 -19.27 -14.29
N LEU A 256 -3.85 -19.28 -13.36
CA LEU A 256 -3.61 -19.62 -11.97
C LEU A 256 -3.27 -21.10 -11.80
N GLU A 257 -4.06 -21.99 -12.40
CA GLU A 257 -3.83 -23.44 -12.38
C GLU A 257 -2.44 -23.79 -12.95
N GLN A 258 -2.07 -23.21 -14.07
CA GLN A 258 -0.73 -23.38 -14.66
C GLN A 258 0.37 -22.92 -13.69
N TRP A 259 0.22 -21.76 -13.08
CA TRP A 259 1.19 -21.26 -12.11
C TRP A 259 1.32 -22.22 -10.92
N LEU A 260 0.21 -22.61 -10.27
CA LEU A 260 0.21 -23.50 -9.11
C LEU A 260 0.83 -24.86 -9.44
N HIS A 261 0.44 -25.43 -10.59
CA HIS A 261 0.95 -26.74 -11.07
C HIS A 261 2.47 -26.72 -11.26
N PHE A 262 3.00 -25.77 -12.05
CA PHE A 262 4.44 -25.72 -12.36
C PHE A 262 5.27 -25.20 -11.18
N ALA A 263 4.71 -24.42 -10.30
CA ALA A 263 5.34 -24.00 -9.06
C ALA A 263 5.29 -25.08 -7.96
N LYS A 264 4.47 -26.13 -8.14
CA LYS A 264 4.20 -27.18 -7.15
C LYS A 264 3.67 -26.60 -5.84
N ILE A 265 2.67 -25.72 -5.95
CA ILE A 265 2.00 -25.06 -4.81
C ILE A 265 0.62 -25.69 -4.68
N ASP A 266 0.44 -26.47 -3.65
CA ASP A 266 -0.83 -27.10 -3.22
C ASP A 266 -1.30 -26.60 -1.86
N PHE A 267 -0.45 -25.83 -1.17
CA PHE A 267 -0.65 -25.31 0.17
C PHE A 267 -0.03 -23.92 0.35
N GLY A 268 -0.62 -23.10 1.20
CA GLY A 268 -0.06 -21.81 1.66
C GLY A 268 -0.15 -20.69 0.61
N PRO A 269 0.82 -19.78 0.58
CA PRO A 269 0.73 -18.57 -0.25
C PRO A 269 0.61 -18.86 -1.75
N VAL A 270 -0.46 -18.38 -2.38
CA VAL A 270 -0.67 -18.53 -3.84
C VAL A 270 0.48 -17.91 -4.63
N PHE A 271 0.93 -16.72 -4.27
CA PHE A 271 1.98 -16.01 -5.00
C PHE A 271 3.24 -15.88 -4.16
N VAL A 272 4.27 -16.60 -4.58
CA VAL A 272 5.57 -16.63 -3.94
C VAL A 272 6.67 -16.05 -4.84
N ARG A 273 7.83 -15.82 -4.25
CA ARG A 273 9.02 -15.42 -4.99
C ARG A 273 9.53 -16.59 -5.83
N THR A 274 10.19 -16.30 -6.93
CA THR A 274 10.96 -17.30 -7.71
C THR A 274 12.44 -17.11 -7.49
N SER A 275 13.22 -18.18 -7.67
CA SER A 275 14.68 -18.12 -7.70
C SER A 275 15.17 -17.12 -8.77
N ARG A 276 16.44 -16.71 -8.67
CA ARG A 276 17.02 -15.72 -9.59
C ARG A 276 17.01 -16.22 -11.05
N ASP A 277 17.24 -17.50 -11.24
CA ASP A 277 17.21 -18.16 -12.55
C ASP A 277 15.79 -18.46 -13.07
N GLY A 278 14.76 -18.18 -12.27
CA GLY A 278 13.35 -18.38 -12.63
C GLY A 278 12.89 -19.84 -12.66
N LYS A 279 13.69 -20.80 -12.18
CA LYS A 279 13.38 -22.24 -12.28
C LYS A 279 12.66 -22.84 -11.09
N LYS A 280 12.67 -22.17 -9.94
CA LYS A 280 12.06 -22.67 -8.70
C LYS A 280 11.17 -21.63 -8.05
N ALA A 281 10.03 -22.05 -7.54
CA ALA A 281 9.24 -21.29 -6.58
C ALA A 281 9.92 -21.35 -5.21
N LEU A 282 9.89 -20.24 -4.48
CA LEU A 282 10.43 -20.13 -3.13
C LEU A 282 9.26 -20.06 -2.14
N GLU A 283 9.52 -20.34 -0.87
CA GLU A 283 8.48 -20.35 0.18
C GLU A 283 7.94 -18.94 0.51
N ALA A 284 8.78 -17.91 0.36
CA ALA A 284 8.44 -16.57 0.79
C ALA A 284 7.33 -15.94 -0.07
N ARG A 285 6.26 -15.50 0.59
CA ARG A 285 5.15 -14.74 0.02
C ARG A 285 5.66 -13.54 -0.78
N LEU A 286 5.03 -13.27 -1.90
CA LEU A 286 5.38 -12.15 -2.77
C LEU A 286 4.99 -10.82 -2.13
N SER A 287 5.83 -9.81 -2.27
CA SER A 287 5.52 -8.45 -1.82
C SER A 287 4.56 -7.73 -2.79
N ASP A 288 3.63 -6.95 -2.26
CA ASP A 288 2.71 -6.10 -3.04
C ASP A 288 3.43 -5.09 -3.94
N LYS A 289 4.66 -4.69 -3.57
CA LYS A 289 5.53 -3.86 -4.39
C LYS A 289 5.93 -4.54 -5.71
N HIS A 290 5.97 -5.88 -5.73
CA HIS A 290 6.24 -6.62 -6.97
C HIS A 290 5.12 -6.41 -7.98
N VAL A 291 3.86 -6.51 -7.56
CA VAL A 291 2.69 -6.27 -8.43
C VAL A 291 2.74 -4.87 -9.05
N ALA A 292 3.12 -3.86 -8.26
CA ALA A 292 3.26 -2.50 -8.80
C ALA A 292 4.39 -2.38 -9.83
N ARG A 293 5.52 -3.06 -9.64
CA ARG A 293 6.62 -3.09 -10.61
C ARG A 293 6.24 -3.87 -11.86
N LEU A 294 5.58 -5.03 -11.69
CA LEU A 294 5.09 -5.85 -12.80
C LEU A 294 4.20 -5.04 -13.74
N ILE A 295 3.19 -4.35 -13.19
CA ILE A 295 2.30 -3.49 -13.99
C ILE A 295 3.09 -2.44 -14.76
N LYS A 296 4.02 -1.74 -14.12
CA LYS A 296 4.82 -0.71 -14.76
C LYS A 296 5.71 -1.27 -15.88
N THR A 297 6.37 -2.39 -15.61
CA THR A 297 7.26 -3.03 -16.59
C THR A 297 6.47 -3.54 -17.79
N THR A 298 5.33 -4.19 -17.59
CA THR A 298 4.51 -4.72 -18.69
C THR A 298 3.81 -3.62 -19.49
N VAL A 299 3.39 -2.50 -18.85
CA VAL A 299 2.91 -1.30 -19.56
C VAL A 299 3.98 -0.73 -20.49
N LEU A 300 5.23 -0.67 -20.06
CA LEU A 300 6.32 -0.21 -20.94
C LEU A 300 6.56 -1.17 -22.10
N LYS A 301 6.63 -2.47 -21.82
CA LYS A 301 6.90 -3.50 -22.83
C LYS A 301 5.76 -3.62 -23.86
N SER A 302 4.52 -3.44 -23.44
CA SER A 302 3.35 -3.55 -24.34
C SER A 302 3.11 -2.31 -25.22
N GLY A 303 3.89 -1.26 -25.07
CA GLY A 303 3.72 -0.04 -25.86
C GLY A 303 2.50 0.81 -25.50
N ILE A 304 1.81 0.51 -24.39
CA ILE A 304 0.65 1.32 -23.95
C ILE A 304 1.13 2.75 -23.68
N ARG A 305 0.45 3.75 -24.28
CA ARG A 305 0.81 5.16 -24.20
C ARG A 305 2.24 5.46 -24.70
N ALA A 306 2.64 4.78 -25.77
CA ALA A 306 3.99 4.94 -26.35
C ALA A 306 4.29 6.36 -26.83
N GLU A 307 3.24 7.17 -27.07
CA GLU A 307 3.34 8.58 -27.43
C GLU A 307 3.89 9.47 -26.30
N LEU A 308 3.89 8.98 -25.05
CA LEU A 308 4.36 9.72 -23.89
C LEU A 308 5.77 9.29 -23.48
N PRO A 309 6.56 10.19 -22.89
CA PRO A 309 7.84 9.84 -22.27
C PRO A 309 7.66 8.74 -21.20
N GLU A 310 8.65 7.85 -21.04
CA GLU A 310 8.61 6.73 -20.10
C GLU A 310 8.23 7.15 -18.67
N LYS A 311 8.81 8.23 -18.17
CA LYS A 311 8.53 8.79 -16.84
C LYS A 311 7.03 9.09 -16.66
N ASP A 312 6.40 9.68 -17.66
CA ASP A 312 4.99 10.05 -17.62
C ASP A 312 4.10 8.81 -17.73
N ARG A 313 4.44 7.87 -18.59
CA ARG A 313 3.78 6.55 -18.67
C ARG A 313 3.80 5.83 -17.33
N LEU A 314 4.96 5.75 -16.67
CA LEU A 314 5.09 5.14 -15.35
C LEU A 314 4.30 5.88 -14.26
N ALA A 315 4.10 7.19 -14.42
CA ALA A 315 3.31 8.00 -13.50
C ALA A 315 1.80 7.78 -13.67
N LEU A 316 1.33 7.42 -14.87
CA LEU A 316 -0.10 7.19 -15.17
C LEU A 316 -0.62 5.89 -14.55
N PHE A 317 0.20 4.84 -14.43
CA PHE A 317 -0.25 3.51 -14.04
C PHE A 317 0.24 3.10 -12.63
N SER A 318 -0.58 2.31 -11.96
CA SER A 318 -0.28 1.77 -10.63
C SER A 318 -1.05 0.46 -10.41
N GLY A 319 -0.85 -0.20 -9.27
CA GLY A 319 -1.66 -1.36 -8.89
C GLY A 319 -3.18 -1.13 -8.85
N HIS A 320 -3.60 0.13 -8.75
CA HIS A 320 -5.01 0.48 -8.81
C HIS A 320 -5.57 0.49 -10.25
N SER A 321 -4.71 0.51 -11.24
CA SER A 321 -5.09 0.58 -12.67
C SER A 321 -5.77 -0.69 -13.17
N LEU A 322 -5.44 -1.89 -12.63
CA LEU A 322 -6.14 -3.14 -12.93
C LEU A 322 -7.60 -3.07 -12.48
N ARG A 323 -7.82 -2.67 -11.24
CA ARG A 323 -9.13 -2.52 -10.63
C ARG A 323 -9.98 -1.45 -11.32
N ALA A 324 -9.36 -0.32 -11.68
CA ALA A 324 -9.99 0.73 -12.48
C ALA A 324 -10.38 0.21 -13.87
N GLY A 325 -9.55 -0.68 -14.44
CA GLY A 325 -9.78 -1.31 -15.73
C GLY A 325 -11.04 -2.19 -15.73
N LEU A 326 -11.17 -3.10 -14.78
CA LEU A 326 -12.39 -3.90 -14.63
C LEU A 326 -13.63 -3.00 -14.50
N ALA A 327 -13.59 -2.01 -13.59
CA ALA A 327 -14.71 -1.10 -13.37
C ALA A 327 -15.11 -0.30 -14.61
N SER A 328 -14.15 -0.02 -15.50
CA SER A 328 -14.38 0.75 -16.73
C SER A 328 -14.77 -0.13 -17.91
N SER A 329 -14.35 -1.41 -17.92
CA SER A 329 -14.60 -2.35 -19.02
C SER A 329 -15.86 -3.19 -18.83
N ALA A 330 -16.32 -3.38 -17.58
CA ALA A 330 -17.47 -4.21 -17.29
C ALA A 330 -18.77 -3.53 -17.78
N GLU A 331 -19.41 -4.16 -18.77
CA GLU A 331 -20.70 -3.73 -19.35
C GLU A 331 -21.88 -4.40 -18.64
N VAL A 332 -21.86 -4.35 -17.30
CA VAL A 332 -22.88 -4.93 -16.43
C VAL A 332 -23.43 -3.87 -15.48
N ASP A 333 -24.57 -4.20 -14.83
CA ASP A 333 -25.19 -3.31 -13.83
C ASP A 333 -24.16 -2.88 -12.76
N GLU A 334 -24.20 -1.61 -12.39
CA GLU A 334 -23.33 -0.98 -11.40
C GLU A 334 -23.24 -1.77 -10.08
N ARG A 335 -24.34 -2.42 -9.67
CA ARG A 335 -24.43 -3.20 -8.44
C ARG A 335 -23.48 -4.40 -8.44
N TYR A 336 -23.34 -5.08 -9.58
CA TYR A 336 -22.39 -6.20 -9.71
C TYR A 336 -20.94 -5.70 -9.63
N VAL A 337 -20.63 -4.61 -10.31
CA VAL A 337 -19.30 -3.99 -10.25
C VAL A 337 -18.99 -3.51 -8.83
N GLN A 338 -19.96 -2.90 -8.14
CA GLN A 338 -19.81 -2.46 -6.76
C GLN A 338 -19.53 -3.63 -5.81
N LYS A 339 -20.32 -4.74 -5.93
CA LYS A 339 -20.12 -5.97 -5.15
C LYS A 339 -18.74 -6.55 -5.40
N GLN A 340 -18.36 -6.74 -6.66
CA GLN A 340 -17.07 -7.29 -7.09
C GLN A 340 -15.89 -6.48 -6.52
N LEU A 341 -15.99 -5.16 -6.57
CA LEU A 341 -14.96 -4.27 -6.08
C LEU A 341 -14.99 -4.08 -4.54
N GLY A 342 -16.06 -4.44 -3.85
CA GLY A 342 -16.24 -4.15 -2.42
C GLY A 342 -16.15 -2.65 -2.14
N HIS A 343 -16.85 -1.82 -2.93
CA HIS A 343 -16.95 -0.40 -2.71
C HIS A 343 -18.03 -0.09 -1.65
N ALA A 344 -17.67 0.66 -0.62
CA ALA A 344 -18.59 1.06 0.43
C ALA A 344 -19.74 1.96 -0.07
N SER A 345 -19.57 2.61 -1.22
CA SER A 345 -20.61 3.44 -1.83
C SER A 345 -20.63 3.31 -3.35
N ALA A 346 -21.82 3.44 -3.93
CA ALA A 346 -22.03 3.48 -5.39
C ALA A 346 -21.25 4.64 -6.03
N GLU A 347 -21.08 5.77 -5.35
CA GLU A 347 -20.30 6.91 -5.85
C GLU A 347 -18.86 6.54 -6.21
N MET A 348 -18.24 5.63 -5.47
CA MET A 348 -16.88 5.14 -5.79
C MET A 348 -16.87 4.37 -7.11
N THR A 349 -17.90 3.56 -7.40
CA THR A 349 -18.04 2.83 -8.66
C THR A 349 -18.31 3.78 -9.81
N ARG A 350 -19.24 4.73 -9.64
CA ARG A 350 -19.60 5.74 -10.64
C ARG A 350 -18.43 6.60 -11.10
N ARG A 351 -17.46 6.87 -10.24
CA ARG A 351 -16.23 7.61 -10.64
C ARG A 351 -15.45 6.91 -11.76
N TYR A 352 -15.47 5.58 -11.81
CA TYR A 352 -14.84 4.82 -12.90
C TYR A 352 -15.72 4.79 -14.15
N GLN A 353 -17.03 4.61 -13.98
CA GLN A 353 -17.99 4.53 -15.08
C GLN A 353 -18.15 5.88 -15.80
N ARG A 354 -18.15 7.02 -15.08
CA ARG A 354 -18.21 8.37 -15.68
C ARG A 354 -17.10 8.63 -16.70
N ARG A 355 -15.97 7.95 -16.61
CA ARG A 355 -14.91 8.07 -17.62
C ARG A 355 -15.25 7.34 -18.90
N ARG A 356 -15.89 6.18 -18.82
CA ARG A 356 -16.37 5.43 -19.96
C ARG A 356 -17.50 6.17 -20.67
N ASP A 357 -18.41 6.70 -19.88
CA ASP A 357 -19.65 7.33 -20.36
C ASP A 357 -19.49 8.84 -20.61
N ARG A 358 -18.26 9.34 -20.63
CA ARG A 358 -18.01 10.75 -20.96
C ARG A 358 -18.54 11.03 -22.36
N PHE A 359 -19.47 11.99 -22.47
CA PHE A 359 -20.21 12.38 -23.67
C PHE A 359 -21.28 11.37 -24.16
N ARG A 360 -21.51 10.25 -23.48
CA ARG A 360 -22.63 9.37 -23.81
C ARG A 360 -23.98 10.09 -23.67
N VAL A 361 -24.10 10.92 -22.64
CA VAL A 361 -25.18 11.90 -22.52
C VAL A 361 -24.63 13.25 -22.90
N ASN A 362 -24.97 13.72 -24.10
CA ASN A 362 -24.57 15.02 -24.62
C ASN A 362 -25.67 16.04 -24.33
N LEU A 363 -25.54 16.75 -23.20
CA LEU A 363 -26.52 17.77 -22.81
C LEU A 363 -26.58 18.93 -23.78
N THR A 364 -25.48 19.29 -24.43
CA THR A 364 -25.45 20.34 -25.45
C THR A 364 -26.35 19.98 -26.63
N LYS A 365 -26.21 18.74 -27.14
CA LYS A 365 -27.07 18.24 -28.20
C LYS A 365 -28.53 18.09 -27.74
N ALA A 366 -28.74 17.64 -26.49
CA ALA A 366 -30.08 17.51 -25.90
C ALA A 366 -30.78 18.85 -25.68
N ALA A 367 -29.99 19.92 -25.47
CA ALA A 367 -30.46 21.31 -25.34
C ALA A 367 -30.66 22.03 -26.68
N GLY A 368 -30.42 21.35 -27.80
CA GLY A 368 -30.66 21.92 -29.14
C GLY A 368 -29.52 22.76 -29.69
N LEU A 369 -28.30 22.64 -29.15
CA LEU A 369 -27.09 23.30 -29.63
C LEU A 369 -26.20 22.38 -30.46
#